data_ae67fdf80382785faef5a4ee0681d8ab
#
_entry.id   ae67fdf80382785faef5a4ee0681d8ab
#
_cell.length_a   1.000
_cell.length_b   1.000
_cell.length_c   1.000
_cell.angle_alpha   90.00
_cell.angle_beta   90.00
_cell.angle_gamma   90.00
#
_symmetry.space_group_name_H-M   'P 1'
#
loop_
_entity.id
_entity.type
_entity.pdbx_description
1 polymer ?
#
loop_
_entity_poly.entity_id
_entity_poly.type
_entity_poly.pdbx_seq_one_letter_code
_entity_poly.pdbx_strand_id
1 'polypeptide(L)'
;MNSYLKHAQKLFQLSKEELNKAKAIGDDEIARDASGKAWIAATDALRGFLLSRGLKVKQLPKSDRHRQNLLAQYGNEKMRQLYGRIMGDIHQNAYYEGVINYTFLFEAFNDVKKFIHRCGNGR
;
A
#
# COMPACT_ATOMS: atom_id res chain seq x y z
N MET A 1 12.66 -13.49 -1.83
CA MET A 1 11.51 -12.63 -1.44
C MET A 1 10.71 -13.33 -0.35
N ASN A 2 10.43 -12.65 0.78
CA ASN A 2 9.70 -13.25 1.88
C ASN A 2 8.19 -13.31 1.63
N SER A 3 7.46 -13.99 2.51
CA SER A 3 6.03 -14.23 2.34
C SER A 3 5.19 -12.94 2.36
N TYR A 4 5.59 -11.94 3.14
CA TYR A 4 4.88 -10.66 3.17
C TYR A 4 4.98 -9.94 1.84
N LEU A 5 6.17 -9.92 1.21
CA LEU A 5 6.35 -9.27 -0.09
C LEU A 5 5.59 -10.02 -1.20
N LYS A 6 5.60 -11.35 -1.17
CA LYS A 6 4.81 -12.14 -2.12
C LYS A 6 3.33 -11.88 -1.97
N HIS A 7 2.84 -11.85 -0.73
CA HIS A 7 1.43 -11.57 -0.45
C HIS A 7 1.06 -10.15 -0.91
N ALA A 8 1.92 -9.18 -0.67
CA ALA A 8 1.70 -7.80 -1.09
C ALA A 8 1.53 -7.69 -2.61
N GLN A 9 2.40 -8.33 -3.37
CA GLN A 9 2.33 -8.32 -4.84
C GLN A 9 1.05 -8.96 -5.34
N LYS A 10 0.69 -10.11 -4.79
CA LYS A 10 -0.51 -10.86 -5.19
C LYS A 10 -1.78 -10.07 -4.85
N LEU A 11 -1.86 -9.52 -3.65
CA LEU A 11 -3.01 -8.75 -3.21
C LEU A 11 -3.14 -7.45 -4.01
N PHE A 12 -2.03 -6.80 -4.31
CA PHE A 12 -2.06 -5.59 -5.14
C PHE A 12 -2.59 -5.89 -6.55
N GLN A 13 -2.12 -6.98 -7.17
CA GLN A 13 -2.59 -7.35 -8.49
C GLN A 13 -4.10 -7.60 -8.49
N LEU A 14 -4.62 -8.28 -7.47
CA LEU A 14 -6.04 -8.51 -7.30
C LEU A 14 -6.81 -7.18 -7.12
N SER A 15 -6.29 -6.29 -6.29
CA SER A 15 -6.92 -5.00 -6.05
C SER A 15 -6.97 -4.13 -7.31
N LYS A 16 -5.92 -4.18 -8.14
CA LYS A 16 -5.86 -3.46 -9.40
C LYS A 16 -6.91 -3.98 -10.39
N GLU A 17 -7.09 -5.29 -10.48
CA GLU A 17 -8.11 -5.90 -11.32
C GLU A 17 -9.51 -5.48 -10.87
N GLU A 18 -9.75 -5.46 -9.56
CA GLU A 18 -11.02 -5.01 -9.01
C GLU A 18 -11.28 -3.52 -9.28
N LEU A 19 -10.26 -2.67 -9.21
CA LEU A 19 -10.41 -1.25 -9.54
C LEU A 19 -10.77 -1.06 -11.00
N ASN A 20 -10.12 -1.79 -11.91
CA ASN A 20 -10.45 -1.75 -13.35
C ASN A 20 -11.90 -2.16 -13.59
N LYS A 21 -12.36 -3.22 -12.91
CA LYS A 21 -13.75 -3.67 -12.98
C LYS A 21 -14.71 -2.62 -12.46
N ALA A 22 -14.39 -2.01 -11.31
CA ALA A 22 -15.22 -0.97 -10.71
C ALA A 22 -15.45 0.19 -11.67
N LYS A 23 -14.38 0.66 -12.32
CA LYS A 23 -14.47 1.73 -13.31
C LYS A 23 -15.36 1.32 -14.50
N ALA A 24 -15.15 0.09 -14.99
CA ALA A 24 -15.88 -0.39 -16.17
C ALA A 24 -17.39 -0.47 -15.94
N ILE A 25 -17.82 -0.88 -14.75
CA ILE A 25 -19.25 -1.01 -14.43
C ILE A 25 -19.82 0.16 -13.62
N GLY A 26 -18.99 1.13 -13.24
CA GLY A 26 -19.43 2.30 -12.47
C GLY A 26 -19.80 2.00 -11.04
N ASP A 27 -19.14 1.03 -10.39
CA ASP A 27 -19.45 0.62 -9.01
C ASP A 27 -18.41 1.14 -8.02
N ASP A 28 -18.73 2.24 -7.34
CA ASP A 28 -17.83 2.89 -6.40
C ASP A 28 -17.57 2.05 -5.15
N GLU A 29 -18.47 1.17 -4.74
CA GLU A 29 -18.27 0.28 -3.61
C GLU A 29 -17.15 -0.74 -3.91
N ILE A 30 -17.11 -1.27 -5.13
CA ILE A 30 -16.02 -2.16 -5.55
C ILE A 30 -14.69 -1.39 -5.54
N ALA A 31 -14.69 -0.14 -6.00
CA ALA A 31 -13.49 0.70 -5.97
C ALA A 31 -13.01 0.96 -4.54
N ARG A 32 -13.93 1.18 -3.62
CA ARG A 32 -13.62 1.36 -2.21
C ARG A 32 -12.98 0.10 -1.60
N ASP A 33 -13.56 -1.06 -1.88
CA ASP A 33 -13.02 -2.34 -1.41
C ASP A 33 -11.64 -2.63 -2.00
N ALA A 34 -11.46 -2.32 -3.29
CA ALA A 34 -10.15 -2.44 -3.95
C ALA A 34 -9.11 -1.55 -3.26
N SER A 35 -9.49 -0.33 -2.87
CA SER A 35 -8.61 0.59 -2.16
C SER A 35 -8.18 0.03 -0.80
N GLY A 36 -9.09 -0.60 -0.06
CA GLY A 36 -8.77 -1.27 1.19
C GLY A 36 -7.74 -2.37 1.01
N LYS A 37 -7.89 -3.18 -0.04
CA LYS A 37 -6.92 -4.23 -0.37
C LYS A 37 -5.56 -3.67 -0.78
N ALA A 38 -5.55 -2.58 -1.56
CA ALA A 38 -4.30 -1.91 -1.94
C ALA A 38 -3.57 -1.36 -0.72
N TRP A 39 -4.30 -0.83 0.26
CA TRP A 39 -3.73 -0.38 1.52
C TRP A 39 -3.09 -1.53 2.30
N ILE A 40 -3.78 -2.67 2.41
CA ILE A 40 -3.23 -3.86 3.06
C ILE A 40 -1.98 -4.33 2.33
N ALA A 41 -1.98 -4.32 1.00
CA ALA A 41 -0.81 -4.69 0.21
C ALA A 41 0.39 -3.79 0.53
N ALA A 42 0.17 -2.48 0.64
CA ALA A 42 1.24 -1.53 0.99
C ALA A 42 1.79 -1.81 2.40
N THR A 43 0.92 -2.05 3.39
CA THR A 43 1.38 -2.34 4.76
C THR A 43 2.10 -3.70 4.84
N ASP A 44 1.67 -4.70 4.08
CA ASP A 44 2.37 -5.98 4.01
C ASP A 44 3.75 -5.83 3.34
N ALA A 45 3.85 -5.01 2.29
CA ALA A 45 5.13 -4.73 1.67
C ALA A 45 6.11 -4.09 2.66
N LEU A 46 5.61 -3.17 3.48
CA LEU A 46 6.42 -2.55 4.53
C LEU A 46 6.90 -3.58 5.55
N ARG A 47 6.03 -4.48 5.99
CA ARG A 47 6.41 -5.56 6.89
C ARG A 47 7.53 -6.42 6.29
N GLY A 48 7.38 -6.82 5.03
CA GLY A 48 8.39 -7.58 4.31
C GLY A 48 9.72 -6.86 4.22
N PHE A 49 9.68 -5.56 3.93
CA PHE A 49 10.88 -4.72 3.90
C PHE A 49 11.59 -4.71 5.26
N LEU A 50 10.83 -4.50 6.34
CA LEU A 50 11.40 -4.44 7.69
C LEU A 50 12.03 -5.78 8.12
N LEU A 51 11.39 -6.90 7.77
CA LEU A 51 11.99 -8.21 8.02
C LEU A 51 13.30 -8.38 7.26
N SER A 52 13.38 -7.89 6.02
CA SER A 52 14.61 -7.94 5.23
C SER A 52 15.73 -7.08 5.83
N ARG A 53 15.37 -6.10 6.66
CA ARG A 53 16.32 -5.25 7.40
C ARG A 53 16.71 -5.83 8.76
N GLY A 54 16.23 -7.02 9.09
CA GLY A 54 16.61 -7.73 10.30
C GLY A 54 15.66 -7.59 11.48
N LEU A 55 14.52 -6.89 11.31
CA LEU A 55 13.52 -6.86 12.37
C LEU A 55 12.87 -8.22 12.54
N LYS A 56 12.48 -8.54 13.77
CA LYS A 56 11.72 -9.75 14.08
C LYS A 56 10.23 -9.47 13.97
N VAL A 57 9.42 -10.51 13.78
CA VAL A 57 7.97 -10.39 13.64
C VAL A 57 7.35 -9.56 14.76
N LYS A 58 7.79 -9.78 16.01
CA LYS A 58 7.27 -9.06 17.17
C LYS A 58 7.60 -7.56 17.15
N GLN A 59 8.54 -7.13 16.32
CA GLN A 59 8.96 -5.73 16.19
C GLN A 59 8.22 -5.00 15.07
N LEU A 60 7.41 -5.71 14.29
CA LEU A 60 6.68 -5.11 13.18
C LEU A 60 5.64 -4.08 13.67
N PRO A 61 5.40 -3.02 12.89
CA PRO A 61 4.54 -1.94 13.32
C PRO A 61 3.07 -2.34 13.39
N LYS A 62 2.34 -1.73 14.33
CA LYS A 62 0.91 -1.97 14.55
C LYS A 62 0.06 -0.71 14.37
N SER A 63 0.68 0.43 14.08
CA SER A 63 0.00 1.70 13.90
C SER A 63 0.68 2.50 12.77
N ASP A 64 -0.04 3.49 12.24
CA ASP A 64 0.52 4.38 11.21
C ASP A 64 1.73 5.16 11.71
N ARG A 65 1.66 5.67 12.93
CA ARG A 65 2.79 6.39 13.52
C ARG A 65 4.02 5.49 13.61
N HIS A 66 3.84 4.25 14.07
CA HIS A 66 4.95 3.30 14.18
C HIS A 66 5.52 2.96 12.80
N ARG A 67 4.65 2.79 11.78
CA ARG A 67 5.10 2.55 10.39
C ARG A 67 5.94 3.72 9.88
N GLN A 68 5.48 4.95 10.11
CA GLN A 68 6.23 6.15 9.69
C GLN A 68 7.58 6.25 10.39
N ASN A 69 7.63 5.96 11.70
CA ASN A 69 8.87 5.99 12.46
C ASN A 69 9.88 4.96 11.94
N LEU A 70 9.42 3.75 11.64
CA LEU A 70 10.29 2.70 11.12
C LEU A 70 10.76 2.99 9.70
N LEU A 71 9.92 3.61 8.87
CA LEU A 71 10.34 4.07 7.55
C LEU A 71 11.38 5.18 7.64
N ALA A 72 11.26 6.08 8.61
CA ALA A 72 12.27 7.10 8.85
C ALA A 72 13.61 6.49 9.27
N GLN A 73 13.58 5.40 10.03
CA GLN A 73 14.77 4.75 10.55
C GLN A 73 15.44 3.82 9.52
N TYR A 74 14.67 3.02 8.81
CA TYR A 74 15.19 1.95 7.94
C TYR A 74 15.02 2.21 6.45
N GLY A 75 14.07 3.05 6.06
CA GLY A 75 13.79 3.39 4.68
C GLY A 75 14.54 4.64 4.21
N ASN A 76 14.03 5.24 3.15
CA ASN A 76 14.57 6.47 2.61
C ASN A 76 13.44 7.49 2.37
N GLU A 77 13.83 8.71 1.97
CA GLU A 77 12.86 9.78 1.76
C GLU A 77 11.81 9.43 0.72
N LYS A 78 12.20 8.76 -0.37
CA LYS A 78 11.27 8.39 -1.43
C LYS A 78 10.22 7.40 -0.93
N MET A 79 10.62 6.42 -0.14
CA MET A 79 9.68 5.48 0.46
C MET A 79 8.72 6.18 1.42
N ARG A 80 9.22 7.12 2.21
CA ARG A 80 8.37 7.89 3.13
C ARG A 80 7.35 8.76 2.39
N GLN A 81 7.77 9.42 1.30
CA GLN A 81 6.88 10.23 0.47
C GLN A 81 5.78 9.37 -0.15
N LEU A 82 6.14 8.23 -0.71
CA LEU A 82 5.17 7.30 -1.30
C LEU A 82 4.18 6.81 -0.24
N TYR A 83 4.67 6.39 0.91
CA TYR A 83 3.80 5.92 1.99
C TYR A 83 2.82 7.00 2.45
N GLY A 84 3.29 8.25 2.60
CA GLY A 84 2.44 9.36 3.00
C GLY A 84 1.31 9.64 2.01
N ARG A 85 1.60 9.62 0.71
CA ARG A 85 0.58 9.78 -0.33
C ARG A 85 -0.42 8.62 -0.33
N ILE A 86 0.07 7.39 -0.19
CA ILE A 86 -0.77 6.20 -0.14
C ILE A 86 -1.71 6.27 1.06
N MET A 87 -1.20 6.64 2.22
CA MET A 87 -2.00 6.78 3.43
C MET A 87 -3.12 7.80 3.24
N GLY A 88 -2.83 8.96 2.64
CA GLY A 88 -3.82 10.00 2.39
C GLY A 88 -4.83 9.62 1.30
N ASP A 89 -4.34 9.23 0.13
CA ASP A 89 -5.18 9.04 -1.05
C ASP A 89 -5.93 7.70 -1.02
N ILE A 90 -5.29 6.63 -0.56
CA ILE A 90 -5.88 5.29 -0.56
C ILE A 90 -6.63 5.01 0.74
N HIS A 91 -5.93 5.12 1.88
CA HIS A 91 -6.51 4.72 3.16
C HIS A 91 -7.54 5.72 3.67
N GLN A 92 -7.20 7.01 3.72
CA GLN A 92 -8.09 8.03 4.25
C GLN A 92 -9.19 8.41 3.27
N ASN A 93 -8.84 8.84 2.07
CA ASN A 93 -9.83 9.40 1.14
C ASN A 93 -10.67 8.32 0.46
N ALA A 94 -10.04 7.34 -0.19
CA ALA A 94 -10.79 6.36 -0.97
C ALA A 94 -11.46 5.32 -0.08
N TYR A 95 -10.70 4.68 0.82
CA TYR A 95 -11.25 3.60 1.62
C TYR A 95 -12.10 4.10 2.78
N TYR A 96 -11.54 4.96 3.62
CA TYR A 96 -12.21 5.40 4.85
C TYR A 96 -13.39 6.32 4.56
N GLU A 97 -13.17 7.37 3.77
CA GLU A 97 -14.21 8.36 3.46
C GLU A 97 -15.05 8.00 2.23
N GLY A 98 -14.62 7.04 1.43
CA GLY A 98 -15.37 6.62 0.24
C GLY A 98 -15.37 7.65 -0.88
N VAL A 99 -14.37 8.52 -0.93
CA VAL A 99 -14.22 9.51 -2.01
C VAL A 99 -13.56 8.82 -3.20
N ILE A 100 -14.34 8.55 -4.23
CA ILE A 100 -13.88 7.82 -5.42
C ILE A 100 -13.77 8.77 -6.60
N ASN A 101 -12.52 9.04 -7.01
CA ASN A 101 -12.18 9.72 -8.24
C ASN A 101 -11.21 8.82 -8.98
N TYR A 102 -11.64 8.24 -10.09
CA TYR A 102 -10.85 7.19 -10.76
C TYR A 102 -9.51 7.71 -11.28
N THR A 103 -9.44 8.95 -11.79
CA THR A 103 -8.18 9.53 -12.25
C THR A 103 -7.15 9.56 -11.11
N PHE A 104 -7.52 10.13 -9.98
CA PHE A 104 -6.62 10.21 -8.82
C PHE A 104 -6.36 8.83 -8.21
N LEU A 105 -7.37 7.96 -8.22
CA LEU A 105 -7.25 6.64 -7.64
C LEU A 105 -6.28 5.75 -8.43
N PHE A 106 -6.30 5.82 -9.77
CA PHE A 106 -5.31 5.10 -10.58
C PHE A 106 -3.89 5.62 -10.33
N GLU A 107 -3.72 6.94 -10.17
CA GLU A 107 -2.42 7.51 -9.80
C GLU A 107 -1.96 7.00 -8.43
N ALA A 108 -2.87 6.97 -7.46
CA ALA A 108 -2.58 6.47 -6.11
C ALA A 108 -2.23 4.98 -6.12
N PHE A 109 -2.91 4.17 -6.92
CA PHE A 109 -2.55 2.76 -7.10
C PHE A 109 -1.16 2.60 -7.72
N ASN A 110 -0.78 3.50 -8.63
CA ASN A 110 0.58 3.51 -9.18
C ASN A 110 1.61 3.82 -8.09
N ASP A 111 1.29 4.68 -7.14
CA ASP A 111 2.15 4.93 -5.97
C ASP A 111 2.30 3.67 -5.12
N VAL A 112 1.22 2.89 -4.93
CA VAL A 112 1.28 1.60 -4.22
C VAL A 112 2.23 0.65 -4.94
N LYS A 113 2.10 0.54 -6.25
CA LYS A 113 2.99 -0.30 -7.08
C LYS A 113 4.45 0.08 -6.87
N LYS A 114 4.76 1.37 -6.94
CA LYS A 114 6.12 1.87 -6.73
C LYS A 114 6.64 1.56 -5.32
N PHE A 115 5.79 1.74 -4.33
CA PHE A 115 6.15 1.47 -2.94
C PHE A 115 6.47 -0.01 -2.72
N ILE A 116 5.62 -0.90 -3.22
CA ILE A 116 5.85 -2.35 -3.13
C ILE A 116 7.17 -2.73 -3.80
N HIS A 117 7.44 -2.16 -4.99
CA HIS A 117 8.68 -2.41 -5.71
C HIS A 117 9.91 -1.98 -4.89
N ARG A 118 9.86 -0.79 -4.29
CA ARG A 118 10.96 -0.31 -3.45
C ARG A 118 11.15 -1.17 -2.20
N CYS A 119 10.07 -1.59 -1.57
CA CYS A 119 10.13 -2.50 -0.43
C CYS A 119 10.82 -3.82 -0.81
N GLY A 120 10.51 -4.36 -1.98
CA GLY A 120 11.10 -5.60 -2.46
C GLY A 120 12.58 -5.48 -2.82
N ASN A 121 13.02 -4.29 -3.25
CA ASN A 121 14.42 -4.02 -3.59
C ASN A 121 15.24 -3.48 -2.42
N GLY A 122 14.59 -3.17 -1.30
CA GLY A 122 15.25 -2.62 -0.11
C GLY A 122 15.61 -1.13 -0.23
N ARG A 123 14.98 -0.41 -1.20
CA ARG A 123 15.31 1.01 -1.41
C ARG A 123 14.25 1.78 -2.22
#